data_927d7d7b47174e30d6c906b265901289
#
_entry.id   927d7d7b47174e30d6c906b265901289
#
_cell.length_a   1.000
_cell.length_b   1.000
_cell.length_c   1.000
_cell.angle_alpha   90.00
_cell.angle_beta   90.00
_cell.angle_gamma   90.00
#
_symmetry.space_group_name_H-M   'P 1'
#
loop_
_entity.id
_entity.type
_entity.pdbx_description
1 polymer ?
#
loop_
_entity_poly.entity_id
_entity_poly.type
_entity_poly.pdbx_seq_one_letter_code
_entity_poly.pdbx_strand_id
1 'polypeptide(L)' 'MKCGIEGCPGEYEERLIVHTVCHCGQIVVIGHIPAEVCSVCGDVLLRPETVRRIGALLRTAAFPARRVPLYEYA' A
#
# COMPACT_ATOMS: atom_id res chain seq x y z
N MET A 1 17.96 -0.57 -6.60
CA MET A 1 17.35 -0.32 -7.92
C MET A 1 17.01 1.16 -8.03
N LYS A 2 17.33 1.77 -9.15
CA LYS A 2 17.04 3.19 -9.37
C LYS A 2 15.55 3.44 -9.54
N CYS A 3 15.10 4.61 -9.11
CA CYS A 3 13.72 5.04 -9.29
C CYS A 3 13.33 5.05 -10.78
N GLY A 4 12.15 4.52 -11.08
CA GLY A 4 11.63 4.48 -12.45
C GLY A 4 11.04 5.78 -12.96
N ILE A 5 10.93 6.79 -12.09
CA ILE A 5 10.40 8.10 -12.47
C ILE A 5 11.48 8.89 -13.19
N GLU A 6 11.17 9.34 -14.39
CA GLU A 6 12.09 10.12 -15.20
C GLU A 6 12.54 11.38 -14.46
N GLY A 7 13.85 11.61 -14.46
CA GLY A 7 14.44 12.76 -13.77
C GLY A 7 14.62 12.61 -12.27
N CYS A 8 14.18 11.51 -11.68
CA CYS A 8 14.38 11.28 -10.24
C CYS A 8 15.74 10.57 -9.99
N PRO A 9 16.63 11.16 -9.19
CA PRO A 9 17.93 10.54 -8.88
C PRO A 9 17.85 9.51 -7.74
N GLY A 10 16.66 9.27 -7.20
CA GLY A 10 16.49 8.42 -6.03
C GLY A 10 16.64 6.94 -6.32
N GLU A 11 16.72 6.17 -5.25
CA GLU A 11 16.75 4.70 -5.30
C GLU A 11 15.62 4.16 -4.42
N TYR A 12 15.12 2.97 -4.80
CA TYR A 12 14.11 2.29 -4.01
C TYR A 12 14.72 1.65 -2.78
N GLU A 13 14.08 1.87 -1.64
CA GLU A 13 14.42 1.24 -0.37
C GLU A 13 13.27 0.36 0.07
N GLU A 14 13.58 -0.81 0.63
CA GLU A 14 12.58 -1.70 1.19
C GLU A 14 12.02 -1.12 2.49
N ARG A 15 10.69 -0.97 2.53
CA ARG A 15 9.98 -0.43 3.69
C ARG A 15 8.64 -1.14 3.87
N LEU A 16 8.17 -1.15 5.11
CA LEU A 16 6.81 -1.57 5.42
C LEU A 16 5.88 -0.37 5.34
N ILE A 17 4.83 -0.49 4.57
CA ILE A 17 3.87 0.60 4.37
C ILE A 17 2.47 0.20 4.82
N VAL A 18 1.62 1.21 4.97
CA VAL A 18 0.20 1.06 5.22
C VAL A 18 -0.55 1.41 3.94
N HIS A 19 -1.45 0.54 3.53
CA HIS A 19 -2.24 0.71 2.33
C HIS A 19 -3.72 0.79 2.67
N THR A 20 -4.40 1.81 2.17
CA THR A 20 -5.83 2.03 2.39
C THR A 20 -6.59 1.67 1.12
N VAL A 21 -7.56 0.80 1.24
CA VAL A 21 -8.38 0.30 0.12
C VAL A 21 -9.85 0.47 0.46
N CYS A 22 -10.64 0.90 -0.52
CA CYS A 22 -12.10 0.86 -0.41
C CYS A 22 -12.59 -0.46 -0.99
N HIS A 23 -13.26 -1.27 -0.16
CA HIS A 23 -13.76 -2.59 -0.55
C HIS A 23 -15.16 -2.79 0.00
N CYS A 24 -16.12 -3.12 -0.88
CA CYS A 24 -17.51 -3.33 -0.51
C CYS A 24 -18.11 -2.17 0.32
N GLY A 25 -17.82 -0.94 -0.05
CA GLY A 25 -18.32 0.24 0.66
C GLY A 25 -17.63 0.52 2.00
N GLN A 26 -16.60 -0.23 2.34
CA GLN A 26 -15.84 -0.06 3.57
C GLN A 26 -14.39 0.31 3.28
N ILE A 27 -13.82 1.11 4.17
CA ILE A 27 -12.39 1.43 4.10
C ILE A 27 -11.62 0.37 4.89
N VAL A 28 -10.71 -0.31 4.19
CA VAL A 28 -9.84 -1.31 4.78
C VAL A 28 -8.42 -0.77 4.80
N VAL A 29 -7.79 -0.80 5.97
CA VAL A 29 -6.39 -0.40 6.14
C VAL A 29 -5.56 -1.65 6.37
N ILE A 30 -4.58 -1.86 5.49
CA ILE A 30 -3.67 -3.01 5.58
C ILE A 30 -2.30 -2.48 5.95
N GLY A 31 -1.80 -2.92 7.09
CA GLY A 31 -0.47 -2.54 7.57
C GLY A 31 0.60 -3.58 7.24
N HIS A 32 1.86 -3.20 7.45
CA HIS A 32 3.04 -4.07 7.29
C HIS A 32 3.18 -4.66 5.89
N ILE A 33 2.83 -3.89 4.87
CA ILE A 33 2.98 -4.32 3.49
C ILE A 33 4.43 -4.06 3.05
N PRO A 34 5.17 -5.09 2.64
CA PRO A 34 6.52 -4.88 2.12
C PRO A 34 6.44 -4.18 0.76
N ALA A 35 7.13 -3.07 0.65
CA ALA A 35 7.15 -2.26 -0.57
C ALA A 35 8.54 -1.68 -0.79
N GLU A 36 8.79 -1.25 -2.01
CA GLU A 36 9.99 -0.49 -2.34
C GLU A 36 9.57 0.96 -2.54
N VAL A 37 10.18 1.86 -1.78
CA VAL A 37 9.83 3.28 -1.77
C VAL A 37 11.05 4.10 -2.18
N CYS A 38 10.87 4.99 -3.13
CA CYS A 38 11.94 5.90 -3.54
C CYS A 38 12.30 6.86 -2.41
N SER A 39 13.59 6.97 -2.13
CA SER A 39 14.10 7.84 -1.06
C SER A 39 13.94 9.33 -1.35
N VAL A 40 13.71 9.71 -2.59
CA VAL A 40 13.64 11.11 -3.02
C VAL A 40 12.22 11.55 -3.32
N CYS A 41 11.52 10.86 -4.24
CA CYS A 41 10.19 11.28 -4.68
C CYS A 41 9.04 10.55 -3.97
N GLY A 42 9.33 9.50 -3.20
CA GLY A 42 8.30 8.74 -2.49
C GLY A 42 7.51 7.77 -3.37
N ASP A 43 7.94 7.54 -4.61
CA ASP A 43 7.28 6.56 -5.47
C ASP A 43 7.31 5.17 -4.85
N VAL A 44 6.20 4.44 -4.95
CA VAL A 44 6.02 3.14 -4.31
C VAL A 44 5.88 2.05 -5.36
N LEU A 45 6.69 1.01 -5.23
CA LEU A 45 6.57 -0.20 -6.03
C LEU A 45 6.17 -1.37 -5.15
N LEU A 46 5.14 -2.08 -5.58
CA LEU A 46 4.72 -3.34 -4.95
C LEU A 46 5.10 -4.51 -5.85
N ARG A 47 5.62 -5.56 -5.25
CA ARG A 47 5.93 -6.79 -5.98
C ARG A 47 4.65 -7.51 -6.39
N PRO A 48 4.64 -8.24 -7.51
CA PRO A 48 3.46 -8.99 -7.94
C PRO A 48 2.90 -9.95 -6.89
N GLU A 49 3.77 -10.60 -6.11
CA GLU A 49 3.34 -11.49 -5.03
C GLU A 49 2.59 -10.72 -3.94
N THR A 50 3.08 -9.52 -3.62
CA THR A 50 2.46 -8.66 -2.62
C THR A 50 1.06 -8.22 -3.07
N VAL A 51 0.92 -7.82 -4.32
CA VAL A 51 -0.37 -7.41 -4.90
C VAL A 51 -1.36 -8.57 -4.87
N ARG A 52 -0.93 -9.77 -5.24
CA ARG A 52 -1.77 -10.97 -5.20
C ARG A 52 -2.21 -11.31 -3.78
N ARG A 53 -1.31 -11.17 -2.82
CA ARG A 53 -1.62 -11.44 -1.41
C ARG A 53 -2.62 -10.45 -0.85
N ILE A 54 -2.51 -9.18 -1.19
CA ILE A 54 -3.48 -8.15 -0.83
C ILE A 54 -4.85 -8.51 -1.41
N GLY A 55 -4.91 -8.87 -2.68
CA GLY A 55 -6.14 -9.30 -3.33
C GLY A 55 -6.77 -10.52 -2.66
N ALA A 56 -5.96 -11.50 -2.25
CA ALA A 56 -6.43 -12.67 -1.53
C ALA A 56 -7.01 -12.32 -0.17
N LEU A 57 -6.34 -11.43 0.57
CA LEU A 57 -6.84 -10.95 1.85
C LEU A 57 -8.20 -10.26 1.70
N LEU A 58 -8.35 -9.43 0.67
CA LEU A 58 -9.60 -8.74 0.40
C LEU A 58 -10.74 -9.70 0.04
N ARG A 59 -10.44 -10.79 -0.66
CA ARG A 59 -11.45 -11.78 -1.06
C ARG A 59 -11.93 -12.65 0.07
N THR A 60 -11.06 -12.99 1.01
CA THR A 60 -11.42 -13.89 2.10
C THR A 60 -12.30 -13.25 3.14
N ALA A 61 -12.40 -11.95 3.20
CA ALA A 61 -13.24 -11.16 4.11
C ALA A 61 -13.10 -11.55 5.59
N ALA A 62 -12.10 -12.34 5.93
CA ALA A 62 -11.81 -12.76 7.29
C ALA A 62 -10.96 -11.72 8.01
N PHE A 63 -11.39 -10.48 7.93
CA PHE A 63 -10.64 -9.40 8.57
C PHE A 63 -10.92 -9.36 10.04
N PRO A 64 -9.89 -9.34 10.89
CA PRO A 64 -9.98 -8.58 12.10
C PRO A 64 -9.91 -7.11 11.70
N ALA A 65 -10.99 -6.60 11.11
CA ALA A 65 -10.99 -5.24 10.65
C ALA A 65 -11.00 -4.30 11.84
N ARG A 66 -9.90 -3.60 12.05
CA ARG A 66 -9.97 -2.37 12.83
C ARG A 66 -10.83 -1.40 12.04
N ARG A 67 -11.96 -1.03 12.59
CA ARG A 67 -12.74 0.06 12.03
C ARG A 67 -11.98 1.35 12.28
N VAL A 68 -11.57 2.00 11.20
CA VAL A 68 -10.96 3.32 11.27
C VAL A 68 -12.07 4.34 11.00
N PRO A 69 -12.28 5.32 11.88
CA PRO A 69 -13.27 6.36 11.61
C PRO A 69 -12.89 7.16 10.38
N LEU A 70 -13.86 7.34 9.49
CA LEU A 70 -13.71 8.18 8.31
C LEU A 70 -14.16 9.58 8.64
N TYR A 71 -13.25 10.54 8.50
CA TYR A 71 -13.57 11.95 8.61
C TYR A 71 -13.65 12.55 7.22
N GLU A 72 -14.80 13.11 6.89
CA GLU A 72 -14.95 13.80 5.63
C GLU A 72 -14.52 15.26 5.78
N TYR A 73 -13.80 15.75 4.80
CA TYR A 73 -13.48 17.17 4.70
C TYR A 73 -14.71 17.91 4.20
N ALA A 74 -15.27 18.76 5.04
CA ALA A 74 -16.46 19.51 4.74
C ALA A 74 -16.13 20.98 4.47
#